data_e20d2ee0d3eb2dd075f3fc94cf053f47
#
_entry.id   e20d2ee0d3eb2dd075f3fc94cf053f47
#
_cell.length_a   1.000
_cell.length_b   1.000
_cell.length_c   1.000
_cell.angle_alpha   90.00
_cell.angle_beta   90.00
_cell.angle_gamma   90.00
#
_symmetry.space_group_name_H-M   'P 1'
#
loop_
_entity.id
_entity.type
_entity.pdbx_description
1 polymer ?
#
loop_
_entity_poly.entity_id
_entity_poly.type
_entity_poly.pdbx_seq_one_letter_code
_entity_poly.pdbx_strand_id
1 'polypeptide(L)'
;MSKLNDDAMLQQLTRIADALERQWPPLPNSADLVRAEAYVWHSDIRKLAPVHSVNRLALGLLRGVNEQRDLLMANTTAFANKLPANNVLLWGARGTGKSSLVKAVHGAILASGLDCGLVEIHREDIADLPLLMNFLATIDRQFIVFSDDLAFEQGESTYKSLKAALDGGIEGRPENVIFYATSNRRHLMPRQMMENERSSAISPSETTEETVSLSDRFGLWVGFHSIDQDTYLEMIDEYINYFNIKFGKIDVRAEALAWSIGRGARSGRVAWQYITDLAARTNTRLTLKG
;
A
#
# COMPACT_ATOMS: atom_id res chain seq x y z
N MET A 1 -59.02 6.64 -8.20
CA MET A 1 -58.46 6.60 -6.82
C MET A 1 -57.26 5.63 -6.66
N SER A 2 -57.18 4.50 -7.37
CA SER A 2 -56.11 3.50 -7.24
C SER A 2 -54.73 4.04 -7.69
N LYS A 3 -54.62 4.66 -8.87
CA LYS A 3 -53.31 5.13 -9.40
C LYS A 3 -52.59 6.19 -8.55
N LEU A 4 -53.34 7.13 -7.93
CA LEU A 4 -52.75 8.15 -7.06
C LEU A 4 -52.15 7.56 -5.76
N ASN A 5 -52.75 6.47 -5.28
CA ASN A 5 -52.22 5.76 -4.08
C ASN A 5 -50.98 4.93 -4.42
N ASP A 6 -50.94 4.35 -5.64
CA ASP A 6 -49.80 3.58 -6.13
C ASP A 6 -48.59 4.47 -6.38
N ASP A 7 -48.78 5.69 -6.93
CA ASP A 7 -47.68 6.66 -7.12
C ASP A 7 -47.11 7.16 -5.78
N ALA A 8 -47.96 7.44 -4.80
CA ALA A 8 -47.54 7.85 -3.47
C ALA A 8 -46.75 6.71 -2.74
N MET A 9 -47.24 5.48 -2.90
CA MET A 9 -46.57 4.29 -2.36
C MET A 9 -45.21 4.06 -3.00
N LEU A 10 -45.12 4.19 -4.33
CA LEU A 10 -43.84 4.08 -5.06
C LEU A 10 -42.83 5.12 -4.62
N GLN A 11 -43.27 6.38 -4.42
CA GLN A 11 -42.40 7.44 -3.88
C GLN A 11 -41.86 7.11 -2.48
N GLN A 12 -42.69 6.55 -1.59
CA GLN A 12 -42.20 6.15 -0.25
C GLN A 12 -41.24 4.98 -0.33
N LEU A 13 -41.49 3.99 -1.17
CA LEU A 13 -40.60 2.84 -1.38
C LEU A 13 -39.26 3.29 -1.97
N THR A 14 -39.27 4.21 -2.93
CA THR A 14 -38.02 4.81 -3.48
C THR A 14 -37.23 5.53 -2.39
N ARG A 15 -37.89 6.35 -1.54
CA ARG A 15 -37.23 7.03 -0.42
C ARG A 15 -36.63 6.07 0.60
N ILE A 16 -37.28 4.94 0.87
CA ILE A 16 -36.78 3.89 1.74
C ILE A 16 -35.59 3.19 1.08
N ALA A 17 -35.70 2.85 -0.19
CA ALA A 17 -34.60 2.25 -0.95
C ALA A 17 -33.36 3.18 -0.95
N ASP A 18 -33.53 4.47 -1.28
CA ASP A 18 -32.47 5.47 -1.26
C ASP A 18 -31.83 5.65 0.14
N ALA A 19 -32.62 5.52 1.21
CA ALA A 19 -32.12 5.60 2.57
C ALA A 19 -31.28 4.36 2.95
N LEU A 20 -31.74 3.17 2.53
CA LEU A 20 -31.02 1.91 2.73
C LEU A 20 -29.72 1.87 1.90
N GLU A 21 -29.77 2.29 0.64
CA GLU A 21 -28.61 2.35 -0.23
C GLU A 21 -27.55 3.35 0.26
N ARG A 22 -27.95 4.44 0.93
CA ARG A 22 -27.02 5.35 1.60
C ARG A 22 -26.34 4.71 2.80
N GLN A 23 -27.00 3.81 3.50
CA GLN A 23 -26.44 3.13 4.67
C GLN A 23 -25.66 1.87 4.30
N TRP A 24 -26.13 1.15 3.26
CA TRP A 24 -25.50 -0.04 2.68
C TRP A 24 -25.44 0.08 1.16
N PRO A 25 -24.45 0.83 0.63
CA PRO A 25 -24.29 0.94 -0.81
C PRO A 25 -24.11 -0.44 -1.46
N PRO A 26 -24.73 -0.71 -2.61
CA PRO A 26 -24.48 -1.93 -3.35
C PRO A 26 -23.02 -1.97 -3.78
N LEU A 27 -22.48 -3.17 -4.00
CA LEU A 27 -21.17 -3.32 -4.65
C LEU A 27 -21.22 -2.70 -6.05
N PRO A 28 -20.12 -2.09 -6.52
CA PRO A 28 -20.03 -1.60 -7.87
C PRO A 28 -20.23 -2.75 -8.87
N ASN A 29 -20.85 -2.45 -9.99
CA ASN A 29 -20.92 -3.42 -11.08
C ASN A 29 -19.53 -3.47 -11.75
N SER A 30 -18.99 -4.67 -11.94
CA SER A 30 -17.71 -4.85 -12.61
C SER A 30 -17.67 -4.30 -14.04
N ALA A 31 -18.81 -4.28 -14.72
CA ALA A 31 -18.96 -3.71 -16.07
C ALA A 31 -18.83 -2.18 -16.10
N ASP A 32 -19.10 -1.50 -14.99
CA ASP A 32 -19.05 -0.03 -14.87
C ASP A 32 -17.68 0.46 -14.41
N LEU A 33 -16.75 -0.45 -14.14
CA LEU A 33 -15.41 -0.10 -13.69
C LEU A 33 -14.61 0.57 -14.81
N VAL A 34 -14.36 1.87 -14.66
CA VAL A 34 -13.46 2.61 -15.56
C VAL A 34 -12.06 2.01 -15.45
N ARG A 35 -11.48 1.54 -16.57
CA ARG A 35 -10.15 0.97 -16.58
C ARG A 35 -9.10 2.04 -16.30
N ALA A 36 -8.37 1.88 -15.20
CA ALA A 36 -7.29 2.75 -14.76
C ALA A 36 -6.10 1.91 -14.33
N GLU A 37 -4.93 2.52 -14.18
CA GLU A 37 -3.75 1.82 -13.66
C GLU A 37 -3.84 1.58 -12.16
N ALA A 38 -4.50 2.49 -11.43
CA ALA A 38 -4.69 2.35 -9.99
C ALA A 38 -6.06 2.87 -9.53
N TYR A 39 -6.46 2.44 -8.34
CA TYR A 39 -7.73 2.77 -7.71
C TYR A 39 -7.54 2.96 -6.21
N VAL A 40 -8.48 3.68 -5.59
CA VAL A 40 -8.65 3.74 -4.14
C VAL A 40 -10.00 3.14 -3.79
N TRP A 41 -10.00 2.23 -2.82
CA TRP A 41 -11.23 1.69 -2.24
C TRP A 41 -11.80 2.66 -1.21
N HIS A 42 -13.06 3.00 -1.34
CA HIS A 42 -13.84 3.79 -0.39
C HIS A 42 -14.93 2.90 0.22
N SER A 43 -14.73 2.48 1.46
CA SER A 43 -15.61 1.54 2.16
C SER A 43 -16.99 2.11 2.44
N ASP A 44 -17.06 3.41 2.79
CA ASP A 44 -18.29 4.12 3.13
C ASP A 44 -19.32 4.14 2.00
N ILE A 45 -18.87 4.23 0.76
CA ILE A 45 -19.71 4.22 -0.45
C ILE A 45 -19.51 2.96 -1.31
N ARG A 46 -18.71 1.99 -0.83
CA ARG A 46 -18.35 0.74 -1.55
C ARG A 46 -17.94 0.97 -2.99
N LYS A 47 -17.05 1.96 -3.20
CA LYS A 47 -16.65 2.39 -4.54
C LYS A 47 -15.15 2.23 -4.76
N LEU A 48 -14.81 1.74 -5.96
CA LEU A 48 -13.45 1.73 -6.48
C LEU A 48 -13.25 2.99 -7.33
N ALA A 49 -12.57 4.01 -6.76
CA ALA A 49 -12.32 5.27 -7.44
C ALA A 49 -11.03 5.20 -8.26
N PRO A 50 -11.06 5.48 -9.58
CA PRO A 50 -9.86 5.47 -10.42
C PRO A 50 -8.91 6.62 -10.03
N VAL A 51 -7.61 6.31 -10.01
CA VAL A 51 -6.53 7.30 -9.80
C VAL A 51 -6.02 7.75 -11.17
N HIS A 52 -6.14 9.03 -11.46
CA HIS A 52 -5.74 9.60 -12.75
C HIS A 52 -4.23 9.61 -12.98
N SER A 53 -3.45 9.75 -11.90
CA SER A 53 -1.97 9.77 -11.96
C SER A 53 -1.41 9.23 -10.65
N VAL A 54 -0.69 8.12 -10.73
CA VAL A 54 -0.03 7.53 -9.56
C VAL A 54 1.22 8.33 -9.24
N ASN A 55 1.29 8.89 -8.03
CA ASN A 55 2.50 9.54 -7.54
C ASN A 55 3.56 8.49 -7.21
N ARG A 56 4.48 8.25 -8.15
CA ARG A 56 5.56 7.26 -8.02
C ARG A 56 6.91 7.85 -8.41
N LEU A 57 7.95 7.36 -7.77
CA LEU A 57 9.33 7.57 -8.19
C LEU A 57 9.66 6.55 -9.30
N ALA A 58 10.50 6.95 -10.25
CA ALA A 58 11.08 5.97 -11.16
C ALA A 58 11.91 4.94 -10.38
N LEU A 59 11.82 3.67 -10.78
CA LEU A 59 12.46 2.56 -10.05
C LEU A 59 13.97 2.77 -9.86
N GLY A 60 14.64 3.38 -10.83
CA GLY A 60 16.07 3.72 -10.78
C GLY A 60 16.45 4.77 -9.73
N LEU A 61 15.49 5.57 -9.22
CA LEU A 61 15.72 6.56 -8.18
C LEU A 61 15.71 5.96 -6.75
N LEU A 62 15.29 4.72 -6.61
CA LEU A 62 15.26 4.02 -5.32
C LEU A 62 16.61 3.36 -5.06
N ARG A 63 17.47 4.02 -4.28
CA ARG A 63 18.82 3.54 -3.92
C ARG A 63 18.83 2.81 -2.59
N GLY A 64 19.78 1.89 -2.41
CA GLY A 64 19.94 1.12 -1.17
C GLY A 64 18.88 0.03 -0.94
N VAL A 65 18.08 -0.30 -1.97
CA VAL A 65 16.99 -1.29 -1.90
C VAL A 65 17.01 -2.30 -3.06
N ASN A 66 18.21 -2.63 -3.55
CA ASN A 66 18.34 -3.48 -4.74
C ASN A 66 17.76 -4.89 -4.54
N GLU A 67 18.11 -5.55 -3.43
CA GLU A 67 17.58 -6.89 -3.11
C GLU A 67 16.06 -6.87 -2.94
N GLN A 68 15.55 -5.87 -2.23
CA GLN A 68 14.11 -5.69 -2.02
C GLN A 68 13.38 -5.45 -3.34
N ARG A 69 14.00 -4.63 -4.21
CA ARG A 69 13.49 -4.36 -5.55
C ARG A 69 13.42 -5.64 -6.38
N ASP A 70 14.49 -6.41 -6.42
CA ASP A 70 14.60 -7.60 -7.26
C ASP A 70 13.62 -8.69 -6.80
N LEU A 71 13.48 -8.88 -5.48
CA LEU A 71 12.47 -9.78 -4.90
C LEU A 71 11.05 -9.35 -5.25
N LEU A 72 10.72 -8.07 -5.06
CA LEU A 72 9.37 -7.58 -5.32
C LEU A 72 9.06 -7.59 -6.82
N MET A 73 10.02 -7.23 -7.68
CA MET A 73 9.89 -7.31 -9.14
C MET A 73 9.62 -8.74 -9.59
N ALA A 74 10.39 -9.72 -9.11
CA ALA A 74 10.21 -11.12 -9.49
C ALA A 74 8.81 -11.63 -9.10
N ASN A 75 8.38 -11.38 -7.86
CA ASN A 75 7.05 -11.79 -7.37
C ASN A 75 5.91 -11.10 -8.15
N THR A 76 6.05 -9.79 -8.42
CA THR A 76 5.02 -9.03 -9.14
C THR A 76 4.95 -9.41 -10.62
N THR A 77 6.11 -9.66 -11.25
CA THR A 77 6.17 -10.14 -12.65
C THR A 77 5.52 -11.51 -12.80
N ALA A 78 5.79 -12.43 -11.89
CA ALA A 78 5.15 -13.75 -11.89
C ALA A 78 3.62 -13.60 -11.79
N PHE A 79 3.14 -12.79 -10.84
CA PHE A 79 1.72 -12.53 -10.67
C PHE A 79 1.06 -11.91 -11.91
N ALA A 80 1.68 -10.88 -12.49
CA ALA A 80 1.15 -10.20 -13.67
C ALA A 80 1.07 -11.13 -14.90
N ASN A 81 1.91 -12.19 -14.94
CA ASN A 81 1.86 -13.26 -15.93
C ASN A 81 0.92 -14.41 -15.54
N LYS A 82 0.03 -14.22 -14.56
CA LYS A 82 -0.91 -15.24 -14.05
C LYS A 82 -0.21 -16.49 -13.49
N LEU A 83 1.04 -16.34 -13.02
CA LEU A 83 1.78 -17.39 -12.33
C LEU A 83 1.60 -17.28 -10.82
N PRO A 84 1.83 -18.36 -10.05
CA PRO A 84 1.77 -18.31 -8.59
C PRO A 84 2.67 -17.23 -8.00
N ALA A 85 2.13 -16.45 -7.06
CA ALA A 85 2.85 -15.40 -6.37
C ALA A 85 2.37 -15.26 -4.92
N ASN A 86 3.22 -14.70 -4.08
CA ASN A 86 2.99 -14.54 -2.66
C ASN A 86 2.39 -13.17 -2.30
N ASN A 87 1.58 -13.13 -1.24
CA ASN A 87 1.33 -11.89 -0.52
C ASN A 87 2.63 -11.38 0.08
N VAL A 88 2.81 -10.06 0.14
CA VAL A 88 4.07 -9.44 0.53
C VAL A 88 3.90 -8.50 1.71
N LEU A 89 4.75 -8.67 2.73
CA LEU A 89 4.90 -7.74 3.83
C LEU A 89 6.26 -7.02 3.72
N LEU A 90 6.22 -5.72 3.41
CA LEU A 90 7.39 -4.85 3.44
C LEU A 90 7.48 -4.21 4.83
N TRP A 91 8.52 -4.52 5.60
CA TRP A 91 8.65 -4.03 6.96
C TRP A 91 9.97 -3.28 7.19
N GLY A 92 10.01 -2.37 8.17
CA GLY A 92 11.23 -1.64 8.53
C GLY A 92 10.97 -0.17 8.83
N ALA A 93 12.06 0.60 9.05
CA ALA A 93 11.98 1.99 9.50
C ALA A 93 11.16 2.88 8.56
N ARG A 94 10.61 3.98 9.12
CA ARG A 94 9.87 4.99 8.34
C ARG A 94 10.80 5.70 7.35
N GLY A 95 10.28 5.99 6.15
CA GLY A 95 11.02 6.76 5.14
C GLY A 95 12.07 5.96 4.37
N THR A 96 12.17 4.63 4.53
CA THR A 96 13.12 3.76 3.83
C THR A 96 12.69 3.37 2.41
N GLY A 97 11.55 3.84 1.93
CA GLY A 97 11.12 3.63 0.55
C GLY A 97 10.15 2.46 0.32
N LYS A 98 9.60 1.82 1.38
CA LYS A 98 8.67 0.68 1.27
C LYS A 98 7.52 0.93 0.29
N SER A 99 6.68 1.92 0.58
CA SER A 99 5.51 2.28 -0.23
C SER A 99 5.91 2.81 -1.62
N SER A 100 7.04 3.53 -1.69
CA SER A 100 7.60 4.01 -2.96
C SER A 100 8.03 2.84 -3.85
N LEU A 101 8.59 1.76 -3.26
CA LEU A 101 9.00 0.58 -4.01
C LEU A 101 7.80 -0.15 -4.60
N VAL A 102 6.71 -0.33 -3.85
CA VAL A 102 5.47 -0.96 -4.36
C VAL A 102 4.95 -0.19 -5.59
N LYS A 103 4.84 1.14 -5.48
CA LYS A 103 4.35 1.99 -6.58
C LYS A 103 5.30 2.00 -7.78
N ALA A 104 6.62 2.01 -7.55
CA ALA A 104 7.63 1.99 -8.60
C ALA A 104 7.67 0.65 -9.34
N VAL A 105 7.58 -0.46 -8.63
CA VAL A 105 7.50 -1.81 -9.21
C VAL A 105 6.23 -1.95 -10.04
N HIS A 106 5.08 -1.55 -9.52
CA HIS A 106 3.83 -1.53 -10.29
C HIS A 106 3.97 -0.74 -11.60
N GLY A 107 4.57 0.47 -11.55
CA GLY A 107 4.83 1.26 -12.76
C GLY A 107 5.76 0.57 -13.75
N ALA A 108 6.79 -0.13 -13.27
CA ALA A 108 7.70 -0.89 -14.12
C ALA A 108 7.01 -2.09 -14.79
N ILE A 109 6.09 -2.77 -14.09
CA ILE A 109 5.26 -3.84 -14.66
C ILE A 109 4.39 -3.31 -15.80
N LEU A 110 3.71 -2.19 -15.60
CA LEU A 110 2.91 -1.56 -16.67
C LEU A 110 3.77 -1.14 -17.86
N ALA A 111 4.95 -0.56 -17.60
CA ALA A 111 5.90 -0.16 -18.65
C ALA A 111 6.44 -1.35 -19.46
N SER A 112 6.46 -2.55 -18.88
CA SER A 112 6.82 -3.80 -19.59
C SER A 112 5.67 -4.37 -20.44
N GLY A 113 4.51 -3.70 -20.47
CA GLY A 113 3.34 -4.13 -21.24
C GLY A 113 2.44 -5.14 -20.53
N LEU A 114 2.73 -5.48 -19.26
CA LEU A 114 1.87 -6.37 -18.46
C LEU A 114 0.74 -5.56 -17.82
N ASP A 115 -0.47 -6.14 -17.78
CA ASP A 115 -1.63 -5.49 -17.21
C ASP A 115 -1.88 -5.95 -15.77
N CYS A 116 -1.70 -5.03 -14.84
CA CYS A 116 -1.96 -5.26 -13.43
C CYS A 116 -2.54 -3.98 -12.81
N GLY A 117 -3.68 -4.06 -12.13
CA GLY A 117 -4.26 -2.95 -11.39
C GLY A 117 -3.68 -2.83 -9.98
N LEU A 118 -3.42 -1.61 -9.51
CA LEU A 118 -3.07 -1.34 -8.12
C LEU A 118 -4.29 -0.78 -7.39
N VAL A 119 -4.71 -1.40 -6.30
CA VAL A 119 -5.86 -0.97 -5.49
C VAL A 119 -5.38 -0.60 -4.11
N GLU A 120 -5.43 0.67 -3.74
CA GLU A 120 -5.12 1.11 -2.39
C GLU A 120 -6.36 0.92 -1.49
N ILE A 121 -6.16 0.26 -0.34
CA ILE A 121 -7.13 0.15 0.74
C ILE A 121 -6.52 0.77 2.00
N HIS A 122 -7.24 1.71 2.61
CA HIS A 122 -6.78 2.34 3.84
C HIS A 122 -6.86 1.35 5.01
N ARG A 123 -6.02 1.59 6.02
CA ARG A 123 -5.97 0.73 7.22
C ARG A 123 -7.34 0.61 7.90
N GLU A 124 -8.07 1.72 7.96
CA GLU A 124 -9.40 1.81 8.57
C GLU A 124 -10.42 0.93 7.85
N ASP A 125 -10.20 0.67 6.57
CA ASP A 125 -11.11 -0.08 5.68
C ASP A 125 -10.74 -1.56 5.55
N ILE A 126 -9.72 -2.04 6.27
CA ILE A 126 -9.28 -3.46 6.20
C ILE A 126 -10.40 -4.45 6.54
N ALA A 127 -11.40 -4.04 7.32
CA ALA A 127 -12.57 -4.87 7.58
C ALA A 127 -13.30 -5.30 6.30
N ASP A 128 -13.26 -4.45 5.27
CA ASP A 128 -13.89 -4.68 3.96
C ASP A 128 -13.00 -5.46 2.97
N LEU A 129 -11.76 -5.79 3.36
CA LEU A 129 -10.82 -6.49 2.47
C LEU A 129 -11.41 -7.77 1.85
N PRO A 130 -12.12 -8.66 2.59
CA PRO A 130 -12.75 -9.83 1.97
C PRO A 130 -13.77 -9.46 0.90
N LEU A 131 -14.58 -8.42 1.16
CA LEU A 131 -15.58 -7.91 0.22
C LEU A 131 -14.92 -7.36 -1.05
N LEU A 132 -13.87 -6.55 -0.90
CA LEU A 132 -13.08 -6.02 -2.01
C LEU A 132 -12.45 -7.13 -2.84
N MET A 133 -11.82 -8.12 -2.20
CA MET A 133 -11.20 -9.25 -2.91
C MET A 133 -12.21 -10.05 -3.72
N ASN A 134 -13.39 -10.34 -3.15
CA ASN A 134 -14.47 -11.04 -3.84
C ASN A 134 -15.01 -10.22 -5.03
N PHE A 135 -15.10 -8.90 -4.89
CA PHE A 135 -15.46 -8.04 -6.01
C PHE A 135 -14.40 -8.08 -7.12
N LEU A 136 -13.12 -7.93 -6.79
CA LEU A 136 -12.02 -7.98 -7.76
C LEU A 136 -11.90 -9.36 -8.44
N ALA A 137 -12.28 -10.43 -7.77
CA ALA A 137 -12.34 -11.78 -8.32
C ALA A 137 -13.27 -11.92 -9.55
N THR A 138 -14.30 -11.06 -9.63
CA THR A 138 -15.26 -11.05 -10.76
C THR A 138 -14.72 -10.38 -12.03
N ILE A 139 -13.53 -9.78 -11.96
CA ILE A 139 -12.93 -8.98 -13.04
C ILE A 139 -11.77 -9.76 -13.66
N ASP A 140 -11.78 -9.96 -14.98
CA ASP A 140 -10.67 -10.64 -15.68
C ASP A 140 -9.46 -9.70 -15.82
N ARG A 141 -8.79 -9.47 -14.69
CA ARG A 141 -7.57 -8.66 -14.57
C ARG A 141 -6.84 -9.01 -13.29
N GLN A 142 -5.51 -8.97 -13.30
CA GLN A 142 -4.69 -9.11 -12.10
C GLN A 142 -4.73 -7.83 -11.27
N PHE A 143 -4.86 -7.96 -9.94
CA PHE A 143 -4.90 -6.83 -9.01
C PHE A 143 -3.96 -7.02 -7.83
N ILE A 144 -3.16 -6.01 -7.54
CA ILE A 144 -2.43 -5.87 -6.29
C ILE A 144 -3.28 -5.01 -5.37
N VAL A 145 -3.80 -5.56 -4.29
CA VAL A 145 -4.41 -4.78 -3.21
C VAL A 145 -3.30 -4.36 -2.26
N PHE A 146 -3.19 -3.06 -2.03
CA PHE A 146 -2.09 -2.45 -1.28
C PHE A 146 -2.61 -1.69 -0.06
N SER A 147 -2.06 -1.99 1.12
CA SER A 147 -2.32 -1.22 2.34
C SER A 147 -1.01 -0.65 2.89
N ASP A 148 -0.96 0.68 3.00
CA ASP A 148 0.22 1.38 3.52
C ASP A 148 0.13 1.55 5.06
N ASP A 149 1.29 1.45 5.73
CA ASP A 149 1.48 1.63 7.19
C ASP A 149 0.54 0.73 8.04
N LEU A 150 0.40 -0.54 7.63
CA LEU A 150 -0.43 -1.51 8.33
C LEU A 150 0.17 -1.84 9.70
N ALA A 151 -0.59 -1.60 10.75
CA ALA A 151 -0.27 -1.96 12.11
C ALA A 151 -1.57 -2.08 12.91
N PHE A 152 -1.68 -3.08 13.77
CA PHE A 152 -2.86 -3.28 14.61
C PHE A 152 -2.54 -2.89 16.05
N GLU A 153 -3.54 -2.38 16.74
CA GLU A 153 -3.48 -2.06 18.15
C GLU A 153 -4.15 -3.16 18.98
N GLN A 154 -3.93 -3.10 20.29
CA GLN A 154 -4.50 -4.09 21.20
C GLN A 154 -6.04 -3.99 21.18
N GLY A 155 -6.73 -5.12 20.92
CA GLY A 155 -8.20 -5.18 20.89
C GLY A 155 -8.84 -4.85 19.54
N GLU A 156 -8.09 -4.47 18.50
CA GLU A 156 -8.65 -4.30 17.16
C GLU A 156 -9.10 -5.65 16.58
N SER A 157 -10.37 -5.74 16.18
CA SER A 157 -10.92 -6.94 15.51
C SER A 157 -10.57 -7.03 14.02
N THR A 158 -10.09 -5.93 13.43
CA THR A 158 -9.79 -5.80 11.99
C THR A 158 -8.70 -6.76 11.52
N TYR A 159 -7.79 -7.19 12.41
CA TYR A 159 -6.79 -8.22 12.09
C TYR A 159 -7.44 -9.57 11.72
N LYS A 160 -8.64 -9.88 12.26
CA LYS A 160 -9.38 -11.11 11.93
C LYS A 160 -9.86 -11.10 10.48
N SER A 161 -10.34 -9.95 10.01
CA SER A 161 -10.73 -9.76 8.61
C SER A 161 -9.54 -9.92 7.66
N LEU A 162 -8.38 -9.34 8.02
CA LEU A 162 -7.17 -9.55 7.26
C LEU A 162 -6.75 -11.02 7.23
N LYS A 163 -6.77 -11.70 8.40
CA LYS A 163 -6.48 -13.13 8.50
C LYS A 163 -7.38 -13.94 7.58
N ALA A 164 -8.69 -13.72 7.65
CA ALA A 164 -9.67 -14.41 6.82
C ALA A 164 -9.44 -14.17 5.32
N ALA A 165 -9.11 -12.93 4.93
CA ALA A 165 -8.82 -12.58 3.54
C ALA A 165 -7.54 -13.25 3.02
N LEU A 166 -6.48 -13.31 3.83
CA LEU A 166 -5.21 -13.93 3.46
C LEU A 166 -5.30 -15.46 3.40
N ASP A 167 -6.11 -16.09 4.27
CA ASP A 167 -6.34 -17.53 4.29
C ASP A 167 -7.30 -17.97 3.17
N GLY A 168 -8.22 -17.10 2.74
CA GLY A 168 -9.18 -17.35 1.68
C GLY A 168 -10.32 -18.31 2.05
N GLY A 169 -10.41 -18.78 3.29
CA GLY A 169 -11.47 -19.71 3.74
C GLY A 169 -11.61 -20.96 2.88
N ILE A 170 -12.84 -21.48 2.73
CA ILE A 170 -13.14 -22.69 1.92
C ILE A 170 -13.00 -22.39 0.41
N GLU A 171 -13.27 -21.15 -0.01
CA GLU A 171 -13.21 -20.75 -1.43
C GLU A 171 -11.78 -20.51 -1.93
N GLY A 172 -10.83 -20.40 -1.00
CA GLY A 172 -9.46 -20.02 -1.32
C GLY A 172 -9.32 -18.51 -1.60
N ARG A 173 -8.09 -18.08 -1.78
CA ARG A 173 -7.78 -16.71 -2.21
C ARG A 173 -8.07 -16.60 -3.71
N PRO A 174 -8.69 -15.50 -4.22
CA PRO A 174 -8.81 -15.27 -5.65
C PRO A 174 -7.43 -15.33 -6.36
N GLU A 175 -7.34 -16.06 -7.45
CA GLU A 175 -6.08 -16.25 -8.19
C GLU A 175 -5.58 -14.95 -8.85
N ASN A 176 -6.51 -14.04 -9.13
CA ASN A 176 -6.23 -12.74 -9.76
C ASN A 176 -6.00 -11.60 -8.75
N VAL A 177 -5.89 -11.89 -7.44
CA VAL A 177 -5.66 -10.88 -6.41
C VAL A 177 -4.53 -11.28 -5.48
N ILE A 178 -3.53 -10.40 -5.29
CA ILE A 178 -2.52 -10.53 -4.24
C ILE A 178 -2.56 -9.31 -3.32
N PHE A 179 -2.12 -9.50 -2.07
CA PHE A 179 -2.13 -8.46 -1.06
C PHE A 179 -0.70 -8.05 -0.70
N TYR A 180 -0.42 -6.75 -0.81
CA TYR A 180 0.83 -6.12 -0.39
C TYR A 180 0.57 -5.19 0.77
N ALA A 181 1.38 -5.29 1.82
CA ALA A 181 1.29 -4.39 2.95
C ALA A 181 2.65 -3.80 3.28
N THR A 182 2.67 -2.56 3.76
CA THR A 182 3.85 -2.01 4.43
C THR A 182 3.61 -1.88 5.92
N SER A 183 4.67 -2.03 6.71
CA SER A 183 4.62 -1.82 8.16
C SER A 183 5.91 -1.20 8.66
N ASN A 184 5.80 -0.40 9.70
CA ASN A 184 6.96 0.10 10.43
C ASN A 184 7.44 -0.89 11.50
N ARG A 185 6.73 -2.00 11.68
CA ARG A 185 7.05 -3.09 12.61
C ARG A 185 7.28 -4.38 11.82
N ARG A 186 8.21 -5.20 12.30
CA ARG A 186 8.45 -6.54 11.73
C ARG A 186 7.24 -7.45 11.94
N HIS A 187 6.63 -7.35 13.11
CA HIS A 187 5.38 -8.04 13.44
C HIS A 187 4.26 -6.99 13.49
N LEU A 188 3.13 -7.29 12.86
CA LEU A 188 2.01 -6.37 12.70
C LEU A 188 1.33 -5.99 14.03
N MET A 189 1.55 -6.75 15.10
CA MET A 189 0.98 -6.56 16.43
C MET A 189 2.00 -6.00 17.46
N PRO A 190 1.58 -5.34 18.55
CA PRO A 190 2.46 -4.76 19.57
C PRO A 190 3.24 -5.82 20.35
N ARG A 191 4.53 -5.54 20.64
CA ARG A 191 5.39 -6.42 21.48
C ARG A 191 4.88 -6.64 22.91
N GLN A 192 4.17 -5.69 23.47
CA GLN A 192 3.64 -5.77 24.85
C GLN A 192 2.61 -6.90 25.04
N MET A 193 1.90 -7.28 23.99
CA MET A 193 1.09 -8.49 24.02
C MET A 193 1.95 -9.75 24.16
N MET A 194 3.10 -9.76 23.51
CA MET A 194 4.04 -10.91 23.55
C MET A 194 4.76 -11.05 24.91
N GLU A 195 4.97 -9.95 25.64
CA GLU A 195 5.72 -9.93 26.91
C GLU A 195 4.81 -10.12 28.12
N ASN A 196 3.61 -9.53 28.15
CA ASN A 196 2.65 -9.71 29.24
C ASN A 196 2.10 -11.13 29.34
N GLU A 197 2.01 -11.84 28.24
CA GLU A 197 1.57 -13.24 28.20
C GLU A 197 2.66 -14.21 28.60
N ARG A 198 3.94 -13.88 28.38
CA ARG A 198 5.08 -14.66 28.88
C ARG A 198 5.24 -14.60 30.40
N SER A 199 4.73 -13.58 31.06
CA SER A 199 4.90 -13.36 32.50
C SER A 199 3.77 -13.94 33.35
N SER A 200 2.62 -14.32 32.79
CA SER A 200 1.44 -14.73 33.55
C SER A 200 0.88 -16.12 33.21
N ALA A 201 1.47 -16.87 32.27
CA ALA A 201 0.89 -18.14 31.86
C ALA A 201 1.85 -19.34 32.01
N ILE A 202 1.33 -20.38 32.61
CA ILE A 202 1.90 -21.74 32.68
C ILE A 202 1.81 -22.46 31.29
N SER A 203 1.22 -21.81 30.30
CA SER A 203 1.16 -22.24 28.90
C SER A 203 1.35 -21.03 27.99
N PRO A 204 2.10 -21.10 26.86
CA PRO A 204 2.10 -20.09 25.83
C PRO A 204 0.66 -19.96 25.33
N SER A 205 0.03 -18.81 25.52
CA SER A 205 -1.39 -18.68 25.24
C SER A 205 -1.65 -18.61 23.73
N GLU A 206 -2.83 -19.06 23.32
CA GLU A 206 -3.37 -19.06 21.96
C GLU A 206 -3.19 -17.72 21.24
N THR A 207 -3.19 -16.60 21.97
CA THR A 207 -3.02 -15.23 21.44
C THR A 207 -1.62 -14.94 20.92
N THR A 208 -0.56 -15.53 21.47
CA THR A 208 0.81 -15.38 20.96
C THR A 208 0.99 -16.14 19.65
N GLU A 209 0.40 -17.33 19.54
CA GLU A 209 0.36 -18.11 18.30
C GLU A 209 -0.46 -17.40 17.22
N GLU A 210 -1.59 -16.77 17.58
CA GLU A 210 -2.40 -15.99 16.64
C GLU A 210 -1.67 -14.76 16.11
N THR A 211 -0.83 -14.11 16.92
CA THR A 211 -0.10 -12.87 16.55
C THR A 211 1.06 -13.15 15.60
N VAL A 212 1.84 -14.20 15.85
CA VAL A 212 2.88 -14.68 14.92
C VAL A 212 2.23 -15.17 13.64
N SER A 213 1.12 -15.86 13.75
CA SER A 213 0.38 -16.47 12.66
C SER A 213 -0.13 -15.48 11.59
N LEU A 214 -0.40 -14.21 11.90
CA LEU A 214 -0.83 -13.24 10.88
C LEU A 214 0.30 -12.87 9.93
N SER A 215 1.48 -12.62 10.48
CA SER A 215 2.64 -12.29 9.66
C SER A 215 3.07 -13.47 8.78
N ASP A 216 2.95 -14.71 9.28
CA ASP A 216 3.33 -15.94 8.55
C ASP A 216 2.47 -16.20 7.31
N ARG A 217 1.30 -15.54 7.20
CA ARG A 217 0.44 -15.60 6.00
C ARG A 217 0.95 -14.80 4.82
N PHE A 218 1.94 -13.95 5.06
CA PHE A 218 2.67 -13.32 3.99
C PHE A 218 3.81 -14.27 3.56
N GLY A 219 3.69 -14.85 2.39
CA GLY A 219 4.70 -15.78 1.89
C GLY A 219 6.03 -15.11 1.52
N LEU A 220 6.05 -13.77 1.36
CA LEU A 220 7.26 -13.00 1.10
C LEU A 220 7.39 -11.84 2.09
N TRP A 221 8.52 -11.83 2.82
CA TRP A 221 8.87 -10.78 3.77
C TRP A 221 10.06 -9.99 3.27
N VAL A 222 9.86 -8.69 3.11
CA VAL A 222 10.89 -7.79 2.56
C VAL A 222 11.29 -6.78 3.63
N GLY A 223 12.49 -6.94 4.19
CA GLY A 223 13.01 -6.10 5.26
C GLY A 223 13.73 -4.87 4.72
N PHE A 224 13.45 -3.71 5.31
CA PHE A 224 14.12 -2.44 5.01
C PHE A 224 14.89 -1.97 6.23
N HIS A 225 16.19 -1.80 6.05
CA HIS A 225 17.09 -1.36 7.11
C HIS A 225 17.31 0.16 7.06
N SER A 226 17.95 0.68 8.11
CA SER A 226 18.38 2.07 8.15
C SER A 226 19.39 2.35 7.03
N ILE A 227 19.28 3.54 6.44
CA ILE A 227 20.13 3.98 5.34
C ILE A 227 21.43 4.55 5.94
N ASP A 228 22.56 4.10 5.45
CA ASP A 228 23.87 4.66 5.81
C ASP A 228 24.10 6.03 5.15
N GLN A 229 25.25 6.64 5.47
CA GLN A 229 25.56 7.97 4.97
C GLN A 229 25.82 7.97 3.46
N ASP A 230 26.53 6.96 2.97
CA ASP A 230 26.93 6.90 1.57
C ASP A 230 25.70 6.69 0.67
N THR A 231 24.84 5.75 1.03
CA THR A 231 23.54 5.54 0.35
C THR A 231 22.67 6.80 0.38
N TYR A 232 22.64 7.53 1.52
CA TYR A 232 21.90 8.80 1.59
C TYR A 232 22.45 9.84 0.62
N LEU A 233 23.76 9.97 0.52
CA LEU A 233 24.40 10.91 -0.43
C LEU A 233 24.21 10.46 -1.88
N GLU A 234 24.26 9.16 -2.16
CA GLU A 234 23.92 8.62 -3.48
C GLU A 234 22.46 8.98 -3.90
N MET A 235 21.51 8.92 -2.98
CA MET A 235 20.15 9.37 -3.26
C MET A 235 20.10 10.84 -3.66
N ILE A 236 20.84 11.70 -2.95
CA ILE A 236 20.92 13.13 -3.24
C ILE A 236 21.51 13.35 -4.64
N ASP A 237 22.67 12.73 -4.92
CA ASP A 237 23.36 12.84 -6.21
C ASP A 237 22.43 12.37 -7.37
N GLU A 238 21.71 11.27 -7.16
CA GLU A 238 20.78 10.75 -8.16
C GLU A 238 19.61 11.68 -8.44
N TYR A 239 19.00 12.25 -7.41
CA TYR A 239 17.91 13.23 -7.59
C TYR A 239 18.42 14.50 -8.32
N ILE A 240 19.61 15.00 -7.99
CA ILE A 240 20.22 16.13 -8.67
C ILE A 240 20.42 15.84 -10.17
N ASN A 241 20.94 14.66 -10.48
CA ASN A 241 21.14 14.23 -11.86
C ASN A 241 19.83 14.07 -12.61
N TYR A 242 18.85 13.40 -12.00
CA TYR A 242 17.56 13.14 -12.63
C TYR A 242 16.78 14.41 -12.94
N PHE A 243 16.76 15.37 -12.02
CA PHE A 243 16.07 16.65 -12.19
C PHE A 243 16.94 17.73 -12.81
N ASN A 244 18.23 17.42 -13.11
CA ASN A 244 19.21 18.36 -13.66
C ASN A 244 19.31 19.66 -12.85
N ILE A 245 19.39 19.53 -11.50
CA ILE A 245 19.43 20.67 -10.59
C ILE A 245 20.79 21.38 -10.71
N LYS A 246 20.78 22.67 -11.04
CA LYS A 246 21.99 23.51 -11.15
C LYS A 246 22.23 24.24 -9.84
N PHE A 247 23.07 23.70 -8.98
CA PHE A 247 23.28 24.20 -7.61
C PHE A 247 24.45 25.19 -7.44
N GLY A 248 25.18 25.52 -8.54
CA GLY A 248 26.24 26.55 -8.53
C GLY A 248 27.39 26.24 -7.56
N LYS A 249 27.59 27.14 -6.57
CA LYS A 249 28.68 27.01 -5.57
C LYS A 249 28.22 26.35 -4.26
N ILE A 250 27.01 25.81 -4.20
CA ILE A 250 26.46 25.17 -2.99
C ILE A 250 27.22 23.86 -2.76
N ASP A 251 27.75 23.67 -1.55
CA ASP A 251 28.25 22.35 -1.13
C ASP A 251 27.07 21.47 -0.73
N VAL A 252 26.50 20.84 -1.75
CA VAL A 252 25.29 20.01 -1.61
C VAL A 252 25.48 18.86 -0.62
N ARG A 253 26.65 18.22 -0.62
CA ARG A 253 26.88 17.08 0.27
C ARG A 253 26.97 17.50 1.73
N ALA A 254 27.67 18.59 2.02
CA ALA A 254 27.74 19.15 3.37
C ALA A 254 26.36 19.61 3.86
N GLU A 255 25.60 20.34 3.01
CA GLU A 255 24.25 20.79 3.35
C GLU A 255 23.29 19.61 3.56
N ALA A 256 23.31 18.59 2.70
CA ALA A 256 22.45 17.40 2.82
C ALA A 256 22.72 16.64 4.13
N LEU A 257 24.00 16.53 4.53
CA LEU A 257 24.36 15.92 5.81
C LEU A 257 23.86 16.76 6.99
N ALA A 258 24.07 18.08 6.97
CA ALA A 258 23.55 18.99 8.00
C ALA A 258 22.01 18.89 8.10
N TRP A 259 21.33 18.81 6.95
CA TRP A 259 19.87 18.62 6.89
C TRP A 259 19.44 17.32 7.56
N SER A 260 20.14 16.21 7.29
CA SER A 260 19.85 14.90 7.87
C SER A 260 20.04 14.90 9.39
N ILE A 261 21.07 15.58 9.91
CA ILE A 261 21.33 15.74 11.34
C ILE A 261 20.18 16.52 12.00
N GLY A 262 19.78 17.65 11.41
CA GLY A 262 18.65 18.46 11.91
C GLY A 262 17.31 17.72 11.91
N ARG A 263 17.15 16.67 11.11
CA ARG A 263 15.95 15.82 11.05
C ARG A 263 16.09 14.54 11.88
N GLY A 264 17.26 14.27 12.46
CA GLY A 264 17.54 13.09 13.28
C GLY A 264 17.49 11.76 12.53
N ALA A 265 17.50 11.78 11.20
CA ALA A 265 17.44 10.56 10.40
C ALA A 265 18.02 10.73 8.98
N ARG A 266 18.62 9.65 8.47
CA ARG A 266 18.95 9.49 7.05
C ARG A 266 17.93 8.56 6.43
N SER A 267 17.12 9.09 5.50
CA SER A 267 16.05 8.32 4.86
C SER A 267 15.72 8.91 3.49
N GLY A 268 15.08 8.15 2.63
CA GLY A 268 14.58 8.64 1.34
C GLY A 268 13.62 9.83 1.46
N ARG A 269 12.82 9.86 2.54
CA ARG A 269 11.95 11.02 2.84
C ARG A 269 12.76 12.28 3.14
N VAL A 270 13.82 12.15 3.95
CA VAL A 270 14.70 13.27 4.31
C VAL A 270 15.49 13.74 3.10
N ALA A 271 15.96 12.82 2.26
CA ALA A 271 16.61 13.14 0.99
C ALA A 271 15.68 13.93 0.06
N TRP A 272 14.44 13.46 -0.10
CA TRP A 272 13.44 14.15 -0.92
C TRP A 272 13.10 15.55 -0.39
N GLN A 273 12.98 15.72 0.93
CA GLN A 273 12.74 17.03 1.54
C GLN A 273 13.89 18.00 1.26
N TYR A 274 15.16 17.54 1.36
CA TYR A 274 16.31 18.35 1.03
C TYR A 274 16.32 18.73 -0.46
N ILE A 275 16.07 17.79 -1.35
CA ILE A 275 16.01 18.03 -2.80
C ILE A 275 14.88 19.02 -3.15
N THR A 276 13.74 18.94 -2.46
CA THR A 276 12.63 19.91 -2.65
C THR A 276 13.06 21.32 -2.27
N ASP A 277 13.76 21.48 -1.14
CA ASP A 277 14.31 22.76 -0.71
C ASP A 277 15.37 23.29 -1.69
N LEU A 278 16.32 22.44 -2.08
CA LEU A 278 17.38 22.80 -3.04
C LEU A 278 16.78 23.23 -4.40
N ALA A 279 15.80 22.48 -4.90
CA ALA A 279 15.12 22.78 -6.16
C ALA A 279 14.39 24.14 -6.11
N ALA A 280 13.74 24.45 -4.98
CA ALA A 280 13.10 25.76 -4.78
C ALA A 280 14.14 26.89 -4.81
N ARG A 281 15.26 26.74 -4.10
CA ARG A 281 16.36 27.73 -4.06
C ARG A 281 17.06 27.91 -5.41
N THR A 282 17.06 26.88 -6.25
CA THR A 282 17.70 26.88 -7.58
C THR A 282 16.69 27.09 -8.72
N ASN A 283 15.43 27.43 -8.41
CA ASN A 283 14.35 27.62 -9.38
C ASN A 283 14.20 26.43 -10.36
N THR A 284 14.37 25.20 -9.85
CA THR A 284 14.24 23.96 -10.63
C THR A 284 12.88 23.32 -10.37
N ARG A 285 12.17 22.88 -11.42
CA ARG A 285 10.92 22.14 -11.29
C ARG A 285 11.21 20.65 -11.10
N LEU A 286 10.59 20.02 -10.08
CA LEU A 286 10.66 18.59 -9.85
C LEU A 286 9.46 17.91 -10.55
N THR A 287 9.66 17.50 -11.80
CA THR A 287 8.63 16.75 -12.55
C THR A 287 9.01 15.29 -12.58
N LEU A 288 8.26 14.44 -11.87
CA LEU A 288 8.40 13.00 -11.96
C LEU A 288 7.83 12.57 -13.32
N LYS A 289 8.67 11.93 -14.15
CA LYS A 289 8.19 11.25 -15.35
C LYS A 289 7.60 9.93 -14.89
N GLY A 290 6.28 9.83 -14.95
CA GLY A 290 5.51 8.64 -14.61
C GLY A 290 5.76 7.47 -15.54
#